data_375f8d63280d7a467ef0ad45a7a5c127
#
_entry.id   375f8d63280d7a467ef0ad45a7a5c127
#
_cell.length_a   1.000
_cell.length_b   1.000
_cell.length_c   1.000
_cell.angle_alpha   90.00
_cell.angle_beta   90.00
_cell.angle_gamma   90.00
#
_symmetry.space_group_name_H-M   'P 1'
#
loop_
_entity.id
_entity.type
_entity.pdbx_description
1 polymer ?
#
loop_
_entity_poly.entity_id
_entity_poly.type
_entity_poly.pdbx_seq_one_letter_code
_entity_poly.pdbx_strand_id
1 'polypeptide(L)'
;MAKAVGVNGKRAAVLDLRSTDPEEWENDVRPPLKNYADITVYEMHHRDFSLDSVSGIQNKGKFLALTEQGTTSSSGEKTGIDHLKELGITHVHLLPSYDYASVDETKLDKAQYNWGYDPQNYNVPDGSYSTDPYKPDVRIREFKQMVQALHKAGIRVVLDVVYNHTFNADESNFERTVPGYFYRQTKDGQWANGSGCGNETASDRAMMRKYMI
;
A
#
# COMPACT_ATOMS: atom_id res chain seq x y z
N MET A 1 -0.31 17.48 7.98
CA MET A 1 -0.60 16.24 8.73
C MET A 1 0.46 15.25 8.33
N ALA A 2 1.18 14.64 9.28
CA ALA A 2 2.21 13.67 8.95
C ALA A 2 1.56 12.46 8.26
N LYS A 3 2.03 12.11 7.07
CA LYS A 3 1.58 10.94 6.30
C LYS A 3 2.64 9.84 6.33
N ALA A 4 3.29 9.67 7.46
CA ALA A 4 4.34 8.69 7.65
C ALA A 4 4.22 8.05 9.03
N VAL A 5 4.48 6.77 9.11
CA VAL A 5 4.51 6.00 10.35
C VAL A 5 5.80 5.21 10.47
N GLY A 6 6.23 4.97 11.70
CA GLY A 6 7.35 4.08 12.01
C GLY A 6 6.91 2.62 12.06
N VAL A 7 7.84 1.76 12.44
CA VAL A 7 7.64 0.30 12.51
C VAL A 7 6.36 -0.07 13.28
N ASN A 8 5.60 -1.02 12.74
CA ASN A 8 4.31 -1.48 13.24
C ASN A 8 3.27 -0.34 13.43
N GLY A 9 3.40 0.76 12.69
CA GLY A 9 2.41 1.85 12.66
C GLY A 9 2.16 2.58 13.99
N LYS A 10 2.96 2.35 15.02
CA LYS A 10 2.71 2.84 16.40
C LYS A 10 3.06 4.30 16.64
N ARG A 11 3.88 4.90 15.80
CA ARG A 11 4.33 6.30 15.93
C ARG A 11 4.27 6.99 14.59
N ALA A 12 3.63 8.15 14.55
CA ALA A 12 3.69 9.03 13.39
C ALA A 12 5.08 9.70 13.29
N ALA A 13 5.53 9.95 12.08
CA ALA A 13 6.71 10.75 11.79
C ALA A 13 6.32 12.05 11.09
N VAL A 14 6.99 13.13 11.43
CA VAL A 14 6.87 14.42 10.73
C VAL A 14 8.02 14.51 9.74
N LEU A 15 7.69 14.47 8.46
CA LEU A 15 8.66 14.48 7.37
C LEU A 15 8.32 15.59 6.36
N ASP A 16 9.34 16.15 5.74
CA ASP A 16 9.16 16.83 4.46
C ASP A 16 9.00 15.75 3.38
N LEU A 17 7.79 15.63 2.83
CA LEU A 17 7.50 14.60 1.83
C LEU A 17 8.30 14.79 0.53
N ARG A 18 8.79 16.01 0.24
CA ARG A 18 9.68 16.23 -0.89
C ARG A 18 11.05 15.58 -0.72
N SER A 19 11.51 15.42 0.53
CA SER A 19 12.76 14.69 0.80
C SER A 19 12.67 13.19 0.48
N THR A 20 11.46 12.68 0.25
CA THR A 20 11.20 11.27 -0.12
C THR A 20 11.00 11.08 -1.63
N ASP A 21 11.08 12.16 -2.42
CA ASP A 21 10.93 12.07 -3.86
C ASP A 21 12.14 11.36 -4.48
N PRO A 22 11.94 10.34 -5.32
CA PRO A 22 13.01 9.78 -6.12
C PRO A 22 13.48 10.79 -7.18
N GLU A 23 14.62 10.52 -7.77
CA GLU A 23 15.15 11.34 -8.87
C GLU A 23 14.10 11.49 -10.00
N GLU A 24 13.95 12.69 -10.52
CA GLU A 24 12.98 13.06 -11.58
C GLU A 24 11.50 12.84 -11.19
N TRP A 25 11.16 12.76 -9.91
CA TRP A 25 9.76 12.57 -9.48
C TRP A 25 8.81 13.67 -9.95
N GLU A 26 9.28 14.90 -10.03
CA GLU A 26 8.51 16.03 -10.55
C GLU A 26 8.14 15.90 -12.04
N ASN A 27 8.87 15.06 -12.76
CA ASN A 27 8.65 14.77 -14.18
C ASN A 27 7.84 13.49 -14.39
N ASP A 28 7.43 12.80 -13.30
CA ASP A 28 6.64 11.57 -13.40
C ASP A 28 5.27 11.85 -14.02
N VAL A 29 4.98 11.18 -15.12
CA VAL A 29 3.72 11.35 -15.86
C VAL A 29 3.01 10.00 -15.94
N ARG A 30 1.80 9.99 -15.41
CA ARG A 30 0.92 8.83 -15.53
C ARG A 30 0.69 8.51 -17.03
N PRO A 31 0.87 7.25 -17.47
CA PRO A 31 0.65 6.85 -18.86
C PRO A 31 -0.72 7.28 -19.40
N PRO A 32 -0.83 7.75 -20.63
CA PRO A 32 -2.12 8.17 -21.20
C PRO A 32 -3.08 6.98 -21.36
N LEU A 33 -4.36 7.23 -21.17
CA LEU A 33 -5.44 6.28 -21.47
C LEU A 33 -6.37 6.93 -22.51
N LYS A 34 -6.47 6.31 -23.67
CA LYS A 34 -7.29 6.86 -24.78
C LYS A 34 -8.76 6.50 -24.60
N ASN A 35 -9.05 5.28 -24.20
CA ASN A 35 -10.41 4.77 -24.03
C ASN A 35 -10.47 3.86 -22.79
N TYR A 36 -11.55 3.93 -22.03
CA TYR A 36 -11.78 3.02 -20.89
C TYR A 36 -11.92 1.56 -21.31
N ALA A 37 -12.37 1.30 -22.54
CA ALA A 37 -12.46 -0.05 -23.08
C ALA A 37 -11.08 -0.70 -23.35
N ASP A 38 -9.99 0.09 -23.37
CA ASP A 38 -8.64 -0.43 -23.58
C ASP A 38 -7.97 -0.88 -22.26
N ILE A 39 -8.69 -0.81 -21.14
CA ILE A 39 -8.15 -1.18 -19.82
C ILE A 39 -8.03 -2.69 -19.72
N THR A 40 -6.80 -3.14 -19.46
CA THR A 40 -6.48 -4.50 -19.01
C THR A 40 -5.81 -4.40 -17.65
N VAL A 41 -6.36 -5.11 -16.66
CA VAL A 41 -5.93 -5.02 -15.26
C VAL A 41 -5.27 -6.33 -14.83
N TYR A 42 -4.14 -6.22 -14.17
CA TYR A 42 -3.49 -7.31 -13.45
C TYR A 42 -3.55 -7.01 -11.95
N GLU A 43 -4.36 -7.79 -11.23
CA GLU A 43 -4.42 -7.69 -9.77
C GLU A 43 -3.28 -8.49 -9.15
N MET A 44 -2.59 -7.91 -8.18
CA MET A 44 -1.44 -8.56 -7.56
C MET A 44 -1.22 -8.13 -6.11
N HIS A 45 -0.65 -9.07 -5.35
CA HIS A 45 -0.10 -8.84 -4.03
C HIS A 45 1.41 -8.57 -4.12
N HIS A 46 1.90 -7.49 -3.51
CA HIS A 46 3.32 -7.09 -3.59
C HIS A 46 4.29 -8.21 -3.27
N ARG A 47 4.03 -8.91 -2.16
CA ARG A 47 4.90 -9.97 -1.67
C ARG A 47 4.88 -11.17 -2.61
N ASP A 48 3.70 -11.67 -2.94
CA ASP A 48 3.55 -12.93 -3.67
C ASP A 48 4.03 -12.82 -5.11
N PHE A 49 3.90 -11.64 -5.71
CA PHE A 49 4.32 -11.39 -7.08
C PHE A 49 5.83 -11.64 -7.31
N SER A 50 6.66 -11.48 -6.28
CA SER A 50 8.13 -11.53 -6.44
C SER A 50 8.83 -12.55 -5.53
N LEU A 51 8.08 -13.24 -4.64
CA LEU A 51 8.66 -14.02 -3.55
C LEU A 51 9.30 -15.33 -4.01
N ASP A 52 8.93 -15.86 -5.17
CA ASP A 52 9.46 -17.12 -5.67
C ASP A 52 10.99 -17.09 -5.71
N SER A 53 11.61 -18.13 -5.18
CA SER A 53 13.07 -18.25 -5.05
C SER A 53 13.80 -18.18 -6.40
N VAL A 54 13.15 -18.64 -7.47
CA VAL A 54 13.69 -18.68 -8.82
C VAL A 54 13.23 -17.52 -9.71
N SER A 55 12.58 -16.51 -9.16
CA SER A 55 12.08 -15.35 -9.92
C SER A 55 13.19 -14.45 -10.50
N GLY A 56 14.45 -14.60 -10.06
CA GLY A 56 15.55 -13.71 -10.44
C GLY A 56 15.50 -12.32 -9.82
N ILE A 57 14.42 -11.97 -9.13
CA ILE A 57 14.24 -10.69 -8.45
C ILE A 57 15.06 -10.68 -7.15
N GLN A 58 15.73 -9.56 -6.87
CA GLN A 58 16.56 -9.39 -5.68
C GLN A 58 15.75 -8.88 -4.48
N ASN A 59 14.95 -7.86 -4.68
CA ASN A 59 14.11 -7.25 -3.63
C ASN A 59 12.78 -7.99 -3.48
N LYS A 60 12.85 -9.30 -3.18
CA LYS A 60 11.66 -10.16 -3.08
C LYS A 60 10.65 -9.65 -2.03
N GLY A 61 9.39 -9.56 -2.43
CA GLY A 61 8.29 -9.12 -1.57
C GLY A 61 8.31 -7.63 -1.20
N LYS A 62 9.11 -6.81 -1.88
CA LYS A 62 9.29 -5.38 -1.60
C LYS A 62 8.75 -4.50 -2.72
N PHE A 63 8.46 -3.24 -2.41
CA PHE A 63 8.13 -2.24 -3.44
C PHE A 63 9.17 -2.21 -4.56
N LEU A 64 10.44 -2.29 -4.20
CA LEU A 64 11.55 -2.25 -5.16
C LEU A 64 11.59 -3.44 -6.12
N ALA A 65 10.90 -4.55 -5.85
CA ALA A 65 10.79 -5.66 -6.79
C ALA A 65 10.24 -5.23 -8.16
N LEU A 66 9.35 -4.22 -8.16
CA LEU A 66 8.76 -3.67 -9.39
C LEU A 66 9.61 -2.59 -10.07
N THR A 67 10.79 -2.30 -9.55
CA THR A 67 11.76 -1.40 -10.20
C THR A 67 12.86 -2.17 -10.95
N GLU A 68 12.97 -3.47 -10.70
CA GLU A 68 13.99 -4.32 -11.29
C GLU A 68 13.62 -4.71 -12.73
N GLN A 69 14.56 -4.52 -13.66
CA GLN A 69 14.41 -4.87 -15.07
C GLN A 69 15.39 -5.98 -15.46
N GLY A 70 15.07 -6.72 -16.52
CA GLY A 70 15.90 -7.80 -17.02
C GLY A 70 15.87 -9.05 -16.15
N THR A 71 14.91 -9.17 -15.21
CA THR A 71 14.80 -10.35 -14.35
C THR A 71 14.16 -11.51 -15.11
N THR A 72 14.67 -12.71 -14.87
CA THR A 72 14.16 -13.94 -15.49
C THR A 72 14.09 -15.08 -14.48
N SER A 73 13.20 -16.01 -14.73
CA SER A 73 13.13 -17.28 -14.01
C SER A 73 14.34 -18.18 -14.36
N SER A 74 14.49 -19.28 -13.65
CA SER A 74 15.49 -20.30 -13.97
C SER A 74 15.30 -20.96 -15.35
N SER A 75 14.09 -20.90 -15.91
CA SER A 75 13.78 -21.35 -17.27
C SER A 75 13.97 -20.28 -18.34
N GLY A 76 14.39 -19.06 -17.96
CA GLY A 76 14.64 -17.94 -18.87
C GLY A 76 13.40 -17.09 -19.19
N GLU A 77 12.25 -17.38 -18.58
CA GLU A 77 11.03 -16.58 -18.75
C GLU A 77 11.17 -15.24 -18.01
N LYS A 78 10.64 -14.16 -18.59
CA LYS A 78 10.63 -12.84 -17.97
C LYS A 78 9.81 -12.84 -16.69
N THR A 79 10.31 -12.15 -15.67
CA THR A 79 9.65 -11.97 -14.38
C THR A 79 9.54 -10.48 -14.06
N GLY A 80 8.88 -10.15 -12.94
CA GLY A 80 8.78 -8.77 -12.48
C GLY A 80 8.11 -7.85 -13.49
N ILE A 81 8.59 -6.62 -13.57
CA ILE A 81 8.02 -5.58 -14.43
C ILE A 81 8.08 -5.95 -15.94
N ASP A 82 9.08 -6.69 -16.35
CA ASP A 82 9.22 -7.10 -17.76
C ASP A 82 8.19 -8.16 -18.16
N HIS A 83 7.76 -9.02 -17.22
CA HIS A 83 6.62 -9.91 -17.43
C HIS A 83 5.32 -9.12 -17.63
N LEU A 84 5.07 -8.10 -16.79
CA LEU A 84 3.87 -7.26 -16.92
C LEU A 84 3.85 -6.52 -18.26
N LYS A 85 4.99 -6.05 -18.74
CA LYS A 85 5.12 -5.43 -20.08
C LYS A 85 4.82 -6.43 -21.20
N GLU A 86 5.32 -7.64 -21.07
CA GLU A 86 5.08 -8.70 -22.07
C GLU A 86 3.62 -9.13 -22.15
N LEU A 87 2.92 -9.16 -21.01
CA LEU A 87 1.47 -9.40 -20.97
C LEU A 87 0.66 -8.29 -21.66
N GLY A 88 1.25 -7.11 -21.86
CA GLY A 88 0.57 -5.98 -22.51
C GLY A 88 -0.53 -5.36 -21.66
N ILE A 89 -0.45 -5.49 -20.33
CA ILE A 89 -1.43 -4.87 -19.42
C ILE A 89 -1.26 -3.36 -19.37
N THR A 90 -2.36 -2.67 -19.09
CA THR A 90 -2.37 -1.21 -18.95
C THR A 90 -2.37 -0.73 -17.50
N HIS A 91 -2.82 -1.59 -16.59
CA HIS A 91 -2.93 -1.27 -15.16
C HIS A 91 -2.50 -2.44 -14.30
N VAL A 92 -1.79 -2.15 -13.22
CA VAL A 92 -1.70 -3.03 -12.06
C VAL A 92 -2.68 -2.56 -10.99
N HIS A 93 -3.42 -3.50 -10.41
CA HIS A 93 -4.27 -3.28 -9.25
C HIS A 93 -3.57 -3.92 -8.06
N LEU A 94 -2.97 -3.09 -7.22
CA LEU A 94 -2.23 -3.54 -6.04
C LEU A 94 -3.20 -3.79 -4.90
N LEU A 95 -3.17 -4.99 -4.30
CA LEU A 95 -3.85 -5.26 -3.04
C LEU A 95 -3.41 -4.22 -2.00
N PRO A 96 -4.16 -4.04 -0.89
CA PRO A 96 -3.93 -2.92 0.02
C PRO A 96 -2.46 -2.74 0.38
N SER A 97 -1.96 -1.56 0.07
CA SER A 97 -0.57 -1.14 0.30
C SER A 97 -0.43 -0.24 1.52
N TYR A 98 -1.55 0.01 2.23
CA TYR A 98 -1.57 0.80 3.46
C TYR A 98 -1.04 -0.01 4.63
N ASP A 99 -0.55 0.73 5.64
CA ASP A 99 -0.13 0.19 6.92
C ASP A 99 -1.27 -0.61 7.59
N TYR A 100 -1.11 -1.91 7.65
CA TYR A 100 -2.04 -2.88 8.22
C TYR A 100 -1.44 -3.58 9.46
N ALA A 101 -2.28 -4.21 10.28
CA ALA A 101 -1.89 -4.58 11.65
C ALA A 101 -1.24 -5.96 11.79
N SER A 102 -1.65 -6.94 10.96
CA SER A 102 -1.36 -8.36 11.25
C SER A 102 0.01 -8.86 10.80
N VAL A 103 0.89 -7.98 10.33
CA VAL A 103 2.30 -8.32 10.06
C VAL A 103 3.19 -7.59 11.06
N ASP A 104 4.00 -8.34 11.79
CA ASP A 104 5.01 -7.76 12.67
C ASP A 104 6.24 -7.36 11.84
N GLU A 105 6.35 -6.08 11.54
CA GLU A 105 7.44 -5.50 10.75
C GLU A 105 8.83 -5.66 11.40
N THR A 106 8.88 -6.02 12.69
CA THR A 106 10.14 -6.31 13.39
C THR A 106 10.65 -7.73 13.17
N LYS A 107 9.86 -8.58 12.49
CA LYS A 107 10.13 -10.01 12.31
C LYS A 107 9.93 -10.44 10.85
N LEU A 108 10.39 -9.61 9.90
CA LEU A 108 10.23 -9.88 8.48
C LEU A 108 11.09 -11.04 7.95
N ASP A 109 11.97 -11.59 8.78
CA ASP A 109 12.69 -12.84 8.57
C ASP A 109 11.79 -14.08 8.72
N LYS A 110 10.62 -13.92 9.34
CA LYS A 110 9.62 -14.98 9.51
C LYS A 110 8.56 -14.91 8.41
N ALA A 111 8.09 -16.08 8.00
CA ALA A 111 6.96 -16.13 7.07
C ALA A 111 5.70 -15.55 7.75
N GLN A 112 5.21 -14.47 7.20
CA GLN A 112 3.98 -13.80 7.60
C GLN A 112 3.20 -13.47 6.34
N TYR A 113 1.90 -13.68 6.35
CA TYR A 113 1.04 -13.41 5.21
C TYR A 113 -0.17 -12.58 5.63
N ASN A 114 -0.47 -11.55 4.86
CA ASN A 114 -1.67 -10.75 5.01
C ASN A 114 -2.04 -10.14 3.66
N TRP A 115 -3.31 -10.14 3.33
CA TRP A 115 -3.82 -9.47 2.13
C TRP A 115 -3.89 -7.94 2.28
N GLY A 116 -3.77 -7.42 3.51
CA GLY A 116 -3.79 -5.98 3.79
C GLY A 116 -5.17 -5.41 4.12
N TYR A 117 -6.20 -6.25 4.31
CA TYR A 117 -7.58 -5.80 4.59
C TYR A 117 -7.88 -5.58 6.08
N ASP A 118 -6.86 -5.41 6.89
CA ASP A 118 -6.95 -5.05 8.32
C ASP A 118 -6.19 -3.73 8.60
N PRO A 119 -6.65 -2.60 8.03
CA PRO A 119 -5.90 -1.34 8.04
C PRO A 119 -5.73 -0.80 9.46
N GLN A 120 -4.50 -0.39 9.76
CA GLN A 120 -4.14 0.28 11.02
C GLN A 120 -4.01 1.79 10.82
N ASN A 121 -3.29 2.22 9.81
CA ASN A 121 -3.14 3.64 9.46
C ASN A 121 -3.40 3.85 7.97
N TYR A 122 -4.41 4.64 7.65
CA TYR A 122 -4.75 4.96 6.26
C TYR A 122 -3.73 5.92 5.62
N ASN A 123 -3.59 5.82 4.30
CA ASN A 123 -2.83 6.75 3.46
C ASN A 123 -1.33 6.80 3.78
N VAL A 124 -0.77 5.74 4.37
CA VAL A 124 0.66 5.57 4.61
C VAL A 124 1.10 4.18 4.11
N PRO A 125 2.23 4.06 3.41
CA PRO A 125 2.69 2.77 2.93
C PRO A 125 3.04 1.81 4.07
N ASP A 126 2.72 0.53 3.88
CA ASP A 126 3.08 -0.53 4.82
C ASP A 126 4.59 -0.79 4.83
N GLY A 127 5.15 -0.98 6.01
CA GLY A 127 6.58 -1.16 6.18
C GLY A 127 7.08 -2.55 5.83
N SER A 128 6.22 -3.56 5.79
CA SER A 128 6.63 -4.91 5.40
C SER A 128 7.10 -5.00 3.95
N TYR A 129 6.61 -4.09 3.10
CA TYR A 129 7.02 -3.95 1.70
C TYR A 129 8.24 -3.04 1.49
N SER A 130 8.74 -2.41 2.56
CA SER A 130 9.94 -1.57 2.53
C SER A 130 11.20 -2.38 2.85
N THR A 131 12.35 -1.94 2.37
CA THR A 131 13.64 -2.54 2.72
C THR A 131 14.07 -2.18 4.15
N ASP A 132 13.57 -1.07 4.69
CA ASP A 132 13.80 -0.66 6.08
C ASP A 132 12.49 -0.16 6.72
N PRO A 133 11.75 -1.03 7.44
CA PRO A 133 10.49 -0.66 8.07
C PRO A 133 10.65 0.34 9.23
N TYR A 134 11.87 0.47 9.78
CA TYR A 134 12.14 1.40 10.87
C TYR A 134 12.24 2.85 10.42
N LYS A 135 12.49 3.08 9.12
CA LYS A 135 12.64 4.42 8.53
C LYS A 135 11.39 4.83 7.74
N PRO A 136 10.57 5.73 8.27
CA PRO A 136 9.34 6.18 7.62
C PRO A 136 9.55 6.81 6.23
N ASP A 137 10.67 7.47 6.00
CA ASP A 137 11.02 8.07 4.72
C ASP A 137 11.35 7.02 3.65
N VAL A 138 11.96 5.90 4.05
CA VAL A 138 12.35 4.82 3.13
C VAL A 138 11.11 4.18 2.52
N ARG A 139 10.10 3.81 3.33
CA ARG A 139 8.86 3.21 2.81
C ARG A 139 8.13 4.11 1.82
N ILE A 140 8.14 5.43 2.05
CA ILE A 140 7.50 6.40 1.14
C ILE A 140 8.30 6.52 -0.15
N ARG A 141 9.63 6.63 -0.06
CA ARG A 141 10.51 6.74 -1.22
C ARG A 141 10.40 5.51 -2.11
N GLU A 142 10.48 4.32 -1.54
CA GLU A 142 10.38 3.07 -2.29
C GLU A 142 9.02 2.88 -2.95
N PHE A 143 7.93 3.25 -2.27
CA PHE A 143 6.60 3.27 -2.87
C PHE A 143 6.53 4.21 -4.08
N LYS A 144 7.12 5.42 -3.99
CA LYS A 144 7.20 6.35 -5.12
C LYS A 144 8.05 5.80 -6.25
N GLN A 145 9.19 5.17 -5.95
CA GLN A 145 10.06 4.53 -6.95
C GLN A 145 9.32 3.44 -7.71
N MET A 146 8.54 2.61 -7.02
CA MET A 146 7.69 1.60 -7.64
C MET A 146 6.68 2.23 -8.61
N VAL A 147 5.95 3.25 -8.17
CA VAL A 147 4.96 3.96 -9.01
C VAL A 147 5.63 4.55 -10.24
N GLN A 148 6.75 5.24 -10.07
CA GLN A 148 7.52 5.84 -11.17
C GLN A 148 8.03 4.78 -12.16
N ALA A 149 8.52 3.64 -11.67
CA ALA A 149 8.99 2.55 -12.53
C ALA A 149 7.84 1.96 -13.36
N LEU A 150 6.68 1.75 -12.77
CA LEU A 150 5.48 1.30 -13.47
C LEU A 150 5.02 2.32 -14.53
N HIS A 151 4.99 3.62 -14.18
CA HIS A 151 4.66 4.68 -15.13
C HIS A 151 5.65 4.72 -16.31
N LYS A 152 6.96 4.63 -16.04
CA LYS A 152 8.00 4.55 -17.09
C LYS A 152 7.85 3.29 -17.96
N ALA A 153 7.29 2.22 -17.42
CA ALA A 153 6.96 0.99 -18.17
C ALA A 153 5.65 1.09 -18.97
N GLY A 154 4.94 2.21 -18.90
CA GLY A 154 3.65 2.39 -19.58
C GLY A 154 2.46 1.80 -18.81
N ILE A 155 2.63 1.42 -17.55
CA ILE A 155 1.64 0.76 -16.70
C ILE A 155 1.12 1.73 -15.65
N ARG A 156 -0.19 1.87 -15.54
CA ARG A 156 -0.85 2.68 -14.51
C ARG A 156 -0.99 1.89 -13.22
N VAL A 157 -1.05 2.59 -12.09
CA VAL A 157 -1.24 2.00 -10.76
C VAL A 157 -2.64 2.28 -10.25
N VAL A 158 -3.33 1.24 -9.80
CA VAL A 158 -4.57 1.30 -9.04
C VAL A 158 -4.28 0.75 -7.65
N LEU A 159 -4.64 1.52 -6.62
CA LEU A 159 -4.49 1.11 -5.23
C LEU A 159 -5.82 0.62 -4.69
N ASP A 160 -5.85 -0.59 -4.15
CA ASP A 160 -6.97 -1.07 -3.35
C ASP A 160 -6.96 -0.35 -2.00
N VAL A 161 -8.10 0.22 -1.62
CA VAL A 161 -8.23 1.04 -0.42
C VAL A 161 -9.39 0.59 0.45
N VAL A 162 -9.12 0.46 1.76
CA VAL A 162 -10.08 -0.01 2.75
C VAL A 162 -10.37 1.12 3.73
N TYR A 163 -11.47 1.86 3.51
CA TYR A 163 -11.85 2.96 4.39
C TYR A 163 -13.09 2.68 5.25
N ASN A 164 -13.69 1.51 5.11
CA ASN A 164 -14.92 1.15 5.80
C ASN A 164 -14.72 0.68 7.24
N HIS A 165 -13.52 0.24 7.62
CA HIS A 165 -13.18 -0.20 8.97
C HIS A 165 -11.68 -0.03 9.25
N THR A 166 -11.28 -0.21 10.51
CA THR A 166 -9.89 -0.41 10.91
C THR A 166 -9.74 -1.75 11.64
N PHE A 167 -8.51 -2.21 11.80
CA PHE A 167 -8.21 -3.44 12.51
C PHE A 167 -8.83 -3.47 13.92
N ASN A 168 -8.70 -2.38 14.67
CA ASN A 168 -9.26 -2.25 16.01
C ASN A 168 -9.72 -0.81 16.24
N ALA A 169 -11.01 -0.60 16.55
CA ALA A 169 -11.54 0.73 16.80
C ALA A 169 -11.04 1.31 18.13
N ASP A 170 -11.08 0.52 19.21
CA ASP A 170 -10.75 1.00 20.57
C ASP A 170 -9.30 1.47 20.70
N GLU A 171 -8.38 0.77 20.00
CA GLU A 171 -6.97 1.09 20.02
C GLU A 171 -6.50 2.00 18.89
N SER A 172 -7.42 2.36 17.99
CA SER A 172 -7.07 3.19 16.83
C SER A 172 -6.59 4.58 17.22
N ASN A 173 -5.73 5.14 16.38
CA ASN A 173 -5.30 6.53 16.53
C ASN A 173 -6.48 7.52 16.37
N PHE A 174 -7.53 7.13 15.66
CA PHE A 174 -8.75 7.91 15.51
C PHE A 174 -9.49 8.05 16.85
N GLU A 175 -9.75 6.92 17.52
CA GLU A 175 -10.49 6.92 18.78
C GLU A 175 -9.69 7.58 19.90
N ARG A 176 -8.38 7.34 19.95
CA ARG A 176 -7.51 7.99 20.94
C ARG A 176 -7.40 9.50 20.76
N THR A 177 -7.54 10.00 19.53
CA THR A 177 -7.44 11.43 19.23
C THR A 177 -8.75 12.17 19.50
N VAL A 178 -9.88 11.64 19.03
CA VAL A 178 -11.21 12.22 19.20
C VAL A 178 -12.22 11.09 19.48
N PRO A 179 -12.36 10.71 20.77
CA PRO A 179 -13.23 9.61 21.15
C PRO A 179 -14.68 9.77 20.64
N GLY A 180 -15.25 8.69 20.11
CA GLY A 180 -16.62 8.63 19.61
C GLY A 180 -16.89 9.38 18.30
N TYR A 181 -15.86 9.96 17.64
CA TYR A 181 -16.09 10.75 16.43
C TYR A 181 -15.93 9.95 15.13
N PHE A 182 -14.89 9.16 14.99
CA PHE A 182 -14.51 8.57 13.71
C PHE A 182 -15.19 7.25 13.40
N TYR A 183 -15.81 6.62 14.41
CA TYR A 183 -16.54 5.37 14.24
C TYR A 183 -18.02 5.57 14.51
N ARG A 184 -18.85 4.77 13.84
CA ARG A 184 -20.28 4.71 14.11
C ARG A 184 -20.54 3.85 15.33
N GLN A 185 -21.53 4.26 16.11
CA GLN A 185 -21.99 3.54 17.28
C GLN A 185 -23.49 3.24 17.17
N THR A 186 -23.89 2.13 17.76
CA THR A 186 -25.29 1.79 17.98
C THR A 186 -25.90 2.70 19.07
N LYS A 187 -27.19 2.62 19.23
CA LYS A 187 -27.89 3.38 20.31
C LYS A 187 -27.38 3.04 21.71
N ASP A 188 -26.85 1.83 21.89
CA ASP A 188 -26.32 1.30 23.16
C ASP A 188 -24.83 1.58 23.34
N GLY A 189 -24.24 2.41 22.47
CA GLY A 189 -22.84 2.81 22.54
C GLY A 189 -21.81 1.75 22.09
N GLN A 190 -22.27 0.65 21.50
CA GLN A 190 -21.38 -0.35 20.91
C GLN A 190 -20.94 0.09 19.50
N TRP A 191 -19.81 -0.41 19.02
CA TRP A 191 -19.40 -0.14 17.64
C TRP A 191 -20.41 -0.73 16.65
N ALA A 192 -20.84 0.07 15.70
CA ALA A 192 -21.60 -0.43 14.57
C ALA A 192 -20.72 -1.33 13.69
N ASN A 193 -21.32 -2.35 13.08
CA ASN A 193 -20.61 -3.35 12.30
C ASN A 193 -21.18 -3.54 10.89
N GLY A 194 -21.53 -2.43 10.25
CA GLY A 194 -21.99 -2.45 8.86
C GLY A 194 -20.93 -2.94 7.86
N SER A 195 -19.66 -2.84 8.23
CA SER A 195 -18.55 -3.38 7.45
C SER A 195 -18.45 -4.91 7.51
N GLY A 196 -19.01 -5.57 8.52
CA GLY A 196 -18.81 -6.99 8.83
C GLY A 196 -17.46 -7.31 9.50
N CYS A 197 -16.64 -6.27 9.80
CA CYS A 197 -15.26 -6.43 10.32
C CYS A 197 -15.11 -5.99 11.79
N GLY A 198 -16.22 -5.92 12.53
CA GLY A 198 -16.23 -5.58 13.97
C GLY A 198 -16.34 -4.10 14.29
N ASN A 199 -16.11 -3.22 13.33
CA ASN A 199 -16.29 -1.77 13.46
C ASN A 199 -16.63 -1.14 12.11
N GLU A 200 -17.09 0.10 12.14
CA GLU A 200 -17.45 0.84 10.94
C GLU A 200 -17.04 2.31 11.09
N THR A 201 -16.34 2.84 10.11
CA THR A 201 -15.96 4.25 10.08
C THR A 201 -17.17 5.14 9.75
N ALA A 202 -17.23 6.31 10.39
CA ALA A 202 -18.28 7.30 10.17
C ALA A 202 -17.95 8.20 8.96
N SER A 203 -17.96 7.63 7.75
CA SER A 203 -17.59 8.30 6.50
C SER A 203 -18.48 9.51 6.12
N ASP A 204 -19.66 9.61 6.70
CA ASP A 204 -20.57 10.77 6.60
C ASP A 204 -20.09 11.99 7.40
N ARG A 205 -19.22 11.81 8.40
CA ARG A 205 -18.69 12.91 9.21
C ARG A 205 -17.60 13.69 8.47
N ALA A 206 -17.65 15.01 8.58
CA ALA A 206 -16.82 15.92 7.80
C ALA A 206 -15.31 15.66 7.93
N MET A 207 -14.82 15.42 9.15
CA MET A 207 -13.38 15.17 9.36
C MET A 207 -12.94 13.79 8.89
N MET A 208 -13.82 12.76 8.97
CA MET A 208 -13.50 11.46 8.38
C MET A 208 -13.41 11.54 6.87
N ARG A 209 -14.37 12.23 6.23
CA ARG A 209 -14.33 12.50 4.78
C ARG A 209 -13.06 13.25 4.38
N LYS A 210 -12.73 14.33 5.10
CA LYS A 210 -11.49 15.10 4.85
C LYS A 210 -10.23 14.26 4.99
N TYR A 211 -10.25 13.25 5.84
CA TYR A 211 -9.10 12.35 6.02
C TYR A 211 -8.93 11.38 4.85
N MET A 212 -10.03 10.92 4.27
CA MET A 212 -10.05 10.00 3.12
C MET A 212 -9.64 10.68 1.80
N ILE A 213 -9.95 11.97 1.64
CA ILE A 213 -9.72 12.78 0.44
C ILE A 213 -8.56 13.76 0.67
#